data_cb0e57143971f9a9fb2d439db6b0f026
#
_entry.id   cb0e57143971f9a9fb2d439db6b0f026
#
_cell.length_a   1.000
_cell.length_b   1.000
_cell.length_c   1.000
_cell.angle_alpha   90.00
_cell.angle_beta   90.00
_cell.angle_gamma   90.00
#
_symmetry.space_group_name_H-M   'P 1'
#
loop_
_entity.id
_entity.type
_entity.pdbx_description
1 polymer ?
#
loop_
_entity_poly.entity_id
_entity_poly.type
_entity_poly.pdbx_seq_one_letter_code
_entity_poly.pdbx_strand_id
1 'polypeptide(L)'
;MLPTPVGDAGTLYRWFILKLPAKRRWPVVRKIVDFWFPVHWRFRDSLFAQRVIRRFSPLRFYYPDLPFRDRETHYQWSLLDTHDSTTDYYKHLRWVEQIRAQLERLGAVDLQVDVGGNGVEAYAVKPEASRSVD
;
A
#
# COMPACT_ATOMS: atom_id res chain seq x y z
N MET A 1 -6.60 9.63 12.35
CA MET A 1 -6.40 8.18 12.54
C MET A 1 -5.01 7.85 12.04
N LEU A 2 -4.07 7.57 12.92
CA LEU A 2 -2.68 7.32 12.53
C LEU A 2 -2.60 6.02 11.72
N PRO A 3 -1.99 6.00 10.53
CA PRO A 3 -1.61 4.75 9.90
C PRO A 3 -0.44 4.17 10.70
N THR A 4 -0.75 3.31 11.66
CA THR A 4 0.30 2.57 12.35
C THR A 4 0.86 1.52 11.39
N PRO A 5 2.13 1.58 11.01
CA PRO A 5 2.75 0.58 10.15
C PRO A 5 2.95 -0.78 10.83
N VAL A 6 2.62 -0.87 12.12
CA VAL A 6 2.79 -2.06 12.93
C VAL A 6 1.42 -2.54 13.41
N GLY A 7 0.79 -3.43 12.67
CA GLY A 7 -0.50 -4.03 13.08
C GLY A 7 -1.40 -4.53 11.97
N ASP A 8 -1.03 -4.31 10.71
CA ASP A 8 -1.75 -4.86 9.58
C ASP A 8 -1.15 -6.24 9.21
N ALA A 9 -2.02 -7.25 9.06
CA ALA A 9 -1.62 -8.57 8.59
C ALA A 9 -0.78 -8.48 7.30
N GLY A 10 -1.08 -7.52 6.41
CA GLY A 10 -0.32 -7.25 5.21
C GLY A 10 1.18 -7.05 5.43
N THR A 11 1.58 -6.37 6.50
CA THR A 11 2.99 -6.16 6.84
C THR A 11 3.69 -7.46 7.23
N LEU A 12 3.04 -8.33 8.01
CA LEU A 12 3.58 -9.64 8.39
C LEU A 12 3.72 -10.56 7.19
N TYR A 13 2.70 -10.63 6.35
CA TYR A 13 2.73 -11.43 5.12
C TYR A 13 3.81 -10.92 4.15
N ARG A 14 3.94 -9.61 3.99
CA ARG A 14 4.99 -8.98 3.18
C ARG A 14 6.39 -9.39 3.67
N TRP A 15 6.65 -9.27 4.97
CA TRP A 15 7.92 -9.66 5.56
C TRP A 15 8.27 -11.13 5.28
N PHE A 16 7.29 -12.03 5.38
CA PHE A 16 7.45 -13.44 5.06
C PHE A 16 7.69 -13.66 3.56
N ILE A 17 6.86 -13.05 2.70
CA ILE A 17 6.93 -13.22 1.24
C ILE A 17 8.27 -12.71 0.68
N LEU A 18 8.77 -11.59 1.20
CA LEU A 18 10.05 -11.03 0.74
C LEU A 18 11.26 -11.93 1.05
N LYS A 19 11.16 -12.81 2.06
CA LYS A 19 12.19 -13.82 2.35
C LYS A 19 12.20 -14.99 1.39
N LEU A 20 11.12 -15.19 0.63
CA LEU A 20 11.03 -16.25 -0.36
C LEU A 20 11.85 -15.91 -1.61
N PRO A 21 12.43 -16.93 -2.30
CA PRO A 21 12.99 -16.74 -3.62
C PRO A 21 11.96 -16.12 -4.59
N ALA A 22 12.40 -15.21 -5.46
CA ALA A 22 11.50 -14.47 -6.36
C ALA A 22 10.51 -15.38 -7.13
N LYS A 23 11.00 -16.52 -7.64
CA LYS A 23 10.20 -17.51 -8.37
C LYS A 23 9.06 -18.14 -7.56
N ARG A 24 9.13 -18.11 -6.21
CA ARG A 24 8.12 -18.68 -5.31
C ARG A 24 7.11 -17.66 -4.82
N ARG A 25 7.36 -16.37 -4.97
CA ARG A 25 6.49 -15.32 -4.44
C ARG A 25 5.11 -15.33 -5.10
N TRP A 26 5.06 -15.35 -6.42
CA TRP A 26 3.79 -15.38 -7.16
C TRP A 26 2.88 -16.56 -6.78
N PRO A 27 3.32 -17.82 -6.84
CA PRO A 27 2.46 -18.94 -6.45
C PRO A 27 2.02 -18.89 -4.98
N VAL A 28 2.83 -18.36 -4.07
CA VAL A 28 2.45 -18.20 -2.66
C VAL A 28 1.40 -17.11 -2.49
N VAL A 29 1.58 -15.94 -3.11
CA VAL A 29 0.59 -14.87 -3.07
C VAL A 29 -0.74 -15.34 -3.66
N ARG A 30 -0.72 -16.06 -4.78
CA ARG A 30 -1.93 -16.62 -5.38
C ARG A 30 -2.68 -17.54 -4.42
N LYS A 31 -1.99 -18.46 -3.74
CA LYS A 31 -2.61 -19.34 -2.73
C LYS A 31 -3.22 -18.54 -1.56
N ILE A 32 -2.58 -17.48 -1.13
CA ILE A 32 -3.10 -16.58 -0.10
C ILE A 32 -4.40 -15.91 -0.57
N VAL A 33 -4.41 -15.42 -1.80
CA VAL A 33 -5.58 -14.79 -2.41
C VAL A 33 -6.69 -15.83 -2.62
N ASP A 34 -6.37 -17.01 -3.14
CA ASP A 34 -7.34 -18.11 -3.33
C ASP A 34 -8.05 -18.50 -2.02
N PHE A 35 -7.33 -18.43 -0.90
CA PHE A 35 -7.89 -18.72 0.43
C PHE A 35 -8.76 -17.56 0.95
N TRP A 36 -8.26 -16.32 0.90
CA TRP A 36 -8.94 -15.17 1.51
C TRP A 36 -10.03 -14.54 0.64
N PHE A 37 -9.91 -14.60 -0.67
CA PHE A 37 -10.89 -13.96 -1.57
C PHE A 37 -12.32 -14.50 -1.40
N PRO A 38 -12.57 -15.82 -1.33
CA PRO A 38 -13.92 -16.36 -1.08
C PRO A 38 -14.50 -15.85 0.25
N VAL A 39 -13.68 -15.73 1.29
CA VAL A 39 -14.10 -15.21 2.61
C VAL A 39 -14.53 -13.74 2.49
N HIS A 40 -13.69 -12.89 1.88
CA HIS A 40 -14.05 -11.49 1.63
C HIS A 40 -15.31 -11.37 0.75
N TRP A 41 -15.39 -12.18 -0.30
CA TRP A 41 -16.54 -12.16 -1.21
C TRP A 41 -17.84 -12.58 -0.55
N ARG A 42 -17.79 -13.58 0.34
CA ARG A 42 -18.96 -14.06 1.10
C ARG A 42 -19.54 -12.98 2.01
N PHE A 43 -18.69 -12.15 2.59
CA PHE A 43 -19.07 -11.10 3.53
C PHE A 43 -18.90 -9.69 2.95
N ARG A 44 -18.92 -9.54 1.63
CA ARG A 44 -18.62 -8.26 0.94
C ARG A 44 -19.55 -7.11 1.34
N ASP A 45 -20.81 -7.41 1.67
CA ASP A 45 -21.82 -6.41 2.00
C ASP A 45 -21.84 -6.04 3.50
N SER A 46 -21.02 -6.68 4.32
CA SER A 46 -20.94 -6.45 5.76
C SER A 46 -19.67 -5.66 6.12
N LEU A 47 -19.82 -4.38 6.43
CA LEU A 47 -18.68 -3.53 6.86
C LEU A 47 -18.00 -4.04 8.14
N PHE A 48 -18.79 -4.59 9.08
CA PHE A 48 -18.25 -5.16 10.30
C PHE A 48 -17.41 -6.40 10.01
N ALA A 49 -17.94 -7.35 9.23
CA ALA A 49 -17.21 -8.55 8.86
C ALA A 49 -15.92 -8.21 8.09
N GLN A 50 -15.98 -7.26 7.14
CA GLN A 50 -14.80 -6.81 6.42
C GLN A 50 -13.74 -6.21 7.34
N ARG A 51 -14.14 -5.44 8.36
CA ARG A 51 -13.20 -4.88 9.35
C ARG A 51 -12.48 -5.98 10.14
N VAL A 52 -13.21 -7.02 10.55
CA VAL A 52 -12.62 -8.18 11.26
C VAL A 52 -11.71 -8.98 10.35
N ILE A 53 -12.17 -9.32 9.15
CA ILE A 53 -11.39 -10.12 8.18
C ILE A 53 -10.08 -9.40 7.82
N ARG A 54 -10.10 -8.09 7.54
CA ARG A 54 -8.91 -7.29 7.23
C ARG A 54 -7.85 -7.29 8.33
N ARG A 55 -8.22 -7.62 9.56
CA ARG A 55 -7.26 -7.77 10.66
C ARG A 55 -6.28 -8.93 10.46
N PHE A 56 -6.74 -9.99 9.76
CA PHE A 56 -5.99 -11.23 9.57
C PHE A 56 -5.59 -11.48 8.11
N SER A 57 -6.28 -10.88 7.18
CA SER A 57 -6.10 -11.06 5.75
C SER A 57 -5.17 -9.99 5.17
N PRO A 58 -4.16 -10.37 4.36
CA PRO A 58 -3.34 -9.42 3.62
C PRO A 58 -4.01 -8.96 2.32
N LEU A 59 -5.19 -9.52 2.00
CA LEU A 59 -5.86 -9.28 0.74
C LEU A 59 -6.28 -7.82 0.58
N ARG A 60 -5.94 -7.22 -0.55
CA ARG A 60 -6.47 -5.93 -0.99
C ARG A 60 -7.82 -6.14 -1.64
N PHE A 61 -8.88 -5.84 -0.89
CA PHE A 61 -10.26 -6.04 -1.31
C PHE A 61 -11.03 -4.72 -1.30
N TYR A 62 -11.55 -4.32 -2.45
CA TYR A 62 -12.10 -2.98 -2.71
C TYR A 62 -13.59 -2.96 -3.02
N TYR A 63 -14.34 -4.02 -2.71
CA TYR A 63 -15.78 -3.99 -2.87
C TYR A 63 -16.43 -3.12 -1.77
N PRO A 64 -17.40 -2.25 -2.07
CA PRO A 64 -18.00 -1.93 -3.37
C PRO A 64 -17.35 -0.77 -4.13
N ASP A 65 -16.19 -0.28 -3.69
CA ASP A 65 -15.56 0.96 -4.19
C ASP A 65 -15.17 0.90 -5.68
N LEU A 66 -14.90 -0.32 -6.18
CA LEU A 66 -14.59 -0.51 -7.59
C LEU A 66 -15.85 -0.75 -8.43
N PRO A 67 -15.91 -0.19 -9.66
CA PRO A 67 -17.09 -0.26 -10.52
C PRO A 67 -17.30 -1.64 -11.17
N PHE A 68 -16.47 -2.62 -10.83
CA PHE A 68 -16.56 -3.97 -11.39
C PHE A 68 -17.78 -4.71 -10.86
N ARG A 69 -18.57 -5.30 -11.75
CA ARG A 69 -19.79 -6.01 -11.39
C ARG A 69 -19.58 -7.50 -11.18
N ASP A 70 -18.58 -8.06 -11.84
CA ASP A 70 -18.33 -9.50 -11.82
C ASP A 70 -17.27 -9.90 -10.80
N ARG A 71 -17.44 -11.12 -10.27
CA ARG A 71 -16.56 -11.67 -9.23
C ARG A 71 -15.15 -11.94 -9.75
N GLU A 72 -15.02 -12.34 -11.00
CA GLU A 72 -13.73 -12.68 -11.60
C GLU A 72 -12.84 -11.44 -11.73
N THR A 73 -13.36 -10.34 -12.19
CA THR A 73 -12.61 -9.08 -12.30
C THR A 73 -12.17 -8.59 -10.93
N HIS A 74 -13.03 -8.68 -9.89
CA HIS A 74 -12.63 -8.38 -8.50
C HIS A 74 -11.51 -9.31 -8.01
N TYR A 75 -11.56 -10.61 -8.36
CA TYR A 75 -10.51 -11.55 -7.99
C TYR A 75 -9.18 -11.19 -8.66
N GLN A 76 -9.17 -10.95 -9.96
CA GLN A 76 -7.95 -10.61 -10.71
C GLN A 76 -7.34 -9.30 -10.19
N TRP A 77 -8.17 -8.31 -9.92
CA TRP A 77 -7.71 -7.05 -9.33
C TRP A 77 -7.10 -7.26 -7.94
N SER A 78 -7.80 -7.99 -7.08
CA SER A 78 -7.31 -8.29 -5.74
C SER A 78 -6.01 -9.10 -5.77
N LEU A 79 -5.86 -10.03 -6.71
CA LEU A 79 -4.64 -10.82 -6.90
C LEU A 79 -3.48 -9.92 -7.31
N LEU A 80 -3.69 -9.07 -8.31
CA LEU A 80 -2.66 -8.15 -8.81
C LEU A 80 -2.20 -7.18 -7.73
N ASP A 81 -3.13 -6.51 -7.06
CA ASP A 81 -2.81 -5.50 -6.06
C ASP A 81 -2.23 -6.11 -4.77
N THR A 82 -2.70 -7.29 -4.36
CA THR A 82 -2.10 -8.01 -3.23
C THR A 82 -0.68 -8.46 -3.56
N HIS A 83 -0.44 -8.94 -4.79
CA HIS A 83 0.90 -9.28 -5.23
C HIS A 83 1.81 -8.05 -5.19
N ASP A 84 1.39 -6.94 -5.80
CA ASP A 84 2.16 -5.70 -5.84
C ASP A 84 2.47 -5.20 -4.42
N SER A 85 1.46 -5.10 -3.57
CA SER A 85 1.63 -4.60 -2.20
C SER A 85 2.52 -5.48 -1.31
N THR A 86 2.62 -6.79 -1.59
CA THR A 86 3.39 -7.75 -0.78
C THR A 86 4.77 -8.09 -1.34
N THR A 87 5.01 -7.87 -2.63
CA THR A 87 6.27 -8.25 -3.30
C THR A 87 7.14 -7.08 -3.73
N ASP A 88 6.61 -5.86 -3.75
CA ASP A 88 7.38 -4.67 -4.11
C ASP A 88 8.53 -4.45 -3.12
N TYR A 89 9.74 -4.77 -3.56
CA TYR A 89 10.96 -4.67 -2.75
C TYR A 89 11.32 -3.20 -2.43
N TYR A 90 11.02 -2.28 -3.33
CA TYR A 90 11.38 -0.87 -3.22
C TYR A 90 10.38 -0.02 -2.47
N LYS A 91 9.27 -0.58 -2.02
CA LYS A 91 8.27 0.15 -1.24
C LYS A 91 8.77 0.42 0.18
N HIS A 92 9.27 1.61 0.39
CA HIS A 92 9.69 2.11 1.68
C HIS A 92 8.58 2.96 2.31
N LEU A 93 8.00 2.47 3.39
CA LEU A 93 7.07 3.27 4.18
C LEU A 93 7.82 4.41 4.85
N ARG A 94 7.33 5.64 4.68
CA ARG A 94 7.90 6.85 5.27
C ARG A 94 6.82 7.61 6.03
N TRP A 95 7.22 8.26 7.11
CA TRP A 95 6.38 9.19 7.84
C TRP A 95 6.45 10.58 7.23
N VAL A 96 5.40 11.40 7.47
CA VAL A 96 5.33 12.80 7.03
C VAL A 96 6.60 13.56 7.44
N GLU A 97 7.02 13.40 8.70
CA GLU A 97 8.19 14.06 9.27
C GLU A 97 9.50 13.64 8.57
N GLN A 98 9.61 12.38 8.18
CA GLN A 98 10.79 11.88 7.45
C GLN A 98 10.88 12.46 6.04
N ILE A 99 9.74 12.56 5.35
CA ILE A 99 9.69 13.17 4.01
C ILE A 99 10.00 14.65 4.12
N ARG A 100 9.39 15.36 5.07
CA ARG A 100 9.64 16.78 5.32
C ARG A 100 11.12 17.05 5.59
N ALA A 101 11.70 16.35 6.56
CA ALA A 101 13.11 16.50 6.93
C ALA A 101 14.06 16.21 5.75
N GLN A 102 13.72 15.24 4.90
CA GLN A 102 14.51 14.93 3.72
C GLN A 102 14.45 16.07 2.68
N LEU A 103 13.28 16.64 2.44
CA LEU A 103 13.11 17.75 1.50
C LEU A 103 13.81 19.03 2.00
N GLU A 104 13.69 19.33 3.30
CA GLU A 104 14.41 20.45 3.94
C GLU A 104 15.94 20.29 3.79
N ARG A 105 16.45 19.09 4.03
CA ARG A 105 17.87 18.78 3.88
C ARG A 105 18.36 18.92 2.44
N LEU A 106 17.50 18.72 1.46
CA LEU A 106 17.78 18.95 0.04
C LEU A 106 17.66 20.42 -0.37
N GLY A 107 17.32 21.32 0.58
CA GLY A 107 17.18 22.75 0.33
C GLY A 107 15.89 23.13 -0.38
N ALA A 108 14.90 22.26 -0.40
CA ALA A 108 13.60 22.58 -1.00
C ALA A 108 12.88 23.66 -0.17
N VAL A 109 12.12 24.51 -0.84
CA VAL A 109 11.33 25.60 -0.26
C VAL A 109 9.83 25.38 -0.52
N ASP A 110 8.97 26.11 0.17
CA ASP A 110 7.52 26.04 0.04
C ASP A 110 6.98 24.59 0.24
N LEU A 111 7.40 23.98 1.33
CA LEU A 111 7.09 22.59 1.65
C LEU A 111 5.66 22.41 2.15
N GLN A 112 4.90 21.56 1.46
CA GLN A 112 3.64 21.00 1.94
C GLN A 112 3.78 19.48 1.98
N VAL A 113 3.67 18.87 3.16
CA VAL A 113 3.80 17.42 3.34
C VAL A 113 2.71 16.97 4.28
N ASP A 114 1.76 16.19 3.76
CA ASP A 114 0.56 15.75 4.47
C ASP A 114 0.24 14.29 4.18
N VAL A 115 -0.66 13.72 4.98
CA VAL A 115 -1.22 12.39 4.71
C VAL A 115 -2.32 12.52 3.66
N GLY A 116 -2.10 11.95 2.49
CA GLY A 116 -3.07 11.90 1.41
C GLY A 116 -3.82 10.56 1.31
N GLY A 117 -4.56 10.38 0.23
CA GLY A 117 -5.39 9.19 0.01
C GLY A 117 -4.62 7.88 -0.07
N ASN A 118 -3.42 7.89 -0.66
CA ASN A 118 -2.58 6.72 -0.91
C ASN A 118 -1.26 6.71 -0.13
N GLY A 119 -1.12 7.57 0.86
CA GLY A 119 0.11 7.66 1.64
C GLY A 119 0.49 9.10 1.97
N VAL A 120 1.79 9.40 2.00
CA VAL A 120 2.28 10.77 2.21
C VAL A 120 2.36 11.48 0.87
N GLU A 121 1.67 12.60 0.76
CA GLU A 121 1.73 13.50 -0.39
C GLU A 121 2.64 14.67 -0.04
N ALA A 122 3.54 15.03 -0.95
CA ALA A 122 4.47 16.11 -0.75
C ALA A 122 4.53 17.02 -1.98
N TYR A 123 4.47 18.32 -1.71
CA TYR A 123 4.79 19.37 -2.68
C TYR A 123 5.97 20.17 -2.16
N ALA A 124 6.89 20.49 -3.04
CA ALA A 124 8.06 21.30 -2.70
C ALA A 124 8.57 22.04 -3.94
N VAL A 125 9.13 23.21 -3.74
CA VAL A 125 9.75 23.99 -4.81
C VAL A 125 11.26 23.88 -4.70
N LYS A 126 11.92 23.63 -5.83
CA LYS A 126 13.38 23.68 -5.92
C LYS A 126 13.83 25.14 -5.82
N PRO A 127 14.78 25.50 -4.93
CA PRO A 127 15.29 26.86 -4.88
C PRO A 127 15.95 27.24 -6.23
N GLU A 128 15.76 28.46 -6.64
CA GLU A 128 16.49 28.99 -7.81
C GLU A 128 17.99 28.90 -7.54
N ALA A 129 18.72 28.27 -8.46
CA ALA A 129 20.16 28.31 -8.40
C ALA A 129 20.57 29.76 -8.50
N SER A 130 21.26 30.32 -7.49
CA SER A 130 21.85 31.63 -7.59
C SER A 130 22.72 31.64 -8.84
N ARG A 131 22.30 32.36 -9.87
CA ARG A 131 23.17 32.64 -11.00
C ARG A 131 24.37 33.39 -10.42
N SER A 132 25.51 32.75 -10.34
CA SER A 132 26.76 33.44 -10.17
C SER A 132 26.89 34.38 -11.39
N VAL A 133 26.71 35.65 -11.13
CA VAL A 133 27.07 36.72 -12.10
C VAL A 133 28.59 36.81 -12.02
N ASP A 134 29.26 36.16 -12.97
CA ASP A 134 30.65 36.41 -13.29
C ASP A 134 30.75 37.68 -14.17
#